data_9d64931bd8a036c4b5d656351f1dfcd2
#
_entry.id   9d64931bd8a036c4b5d656351f1dfcd2
#
_cell.length_a   1.000
_cell.length_b   1.000
_cell.length_c   1.000
_cell.angle_alpha   90.00
_cell.angle_beta   90.00
_cell.angle_gamma   90.00
#
_symmetry.space_group_name_H-M   'P 1'
#
loop_
_entity.id
_entity.type
_entity.pdbx_description
1 polymer ?
#
loop_
_entity_poly.entity_id
_entity_poly.type
_entity_poly.pdbx_seq_one_letter_code
_entity_poly.pdbx_strand_id
1 'polypeptide(L)'
;LGDFIITQIIFKKMIPVGHQSDKVTYASIIGDWCRNIHVTKFIAVLSFFFLIIYASAQFAASGKTLMVIMDWQFYSGILVGGIIVILYSLVGGIRASIWTDAAQSLVMIIAMGILACFAIVEMGGVSSIIKTWSALDGYLNFFDPTHSIPYALFSALSWIAAGIFVVAKPHIMIRFFAVKDKNALQKSRTYYYTGFIIFYGFAFLVWMLSIIY
;
A
#
# COMPACT_ATOMS: atom_id res chain seq x y z
N LEU A 1 -6.12 1.92 -10.50
CA LEU A 1 -7.37 2.53 -11.00
C LEU A 1 -8.46 2.55 -9.93
N GLY A 2 -8.79 1.43 -9.28
CA GLY A 2 -9.85 1.38 -8.26
C GLY A 2 -9.63 2.33 -7.09
N ASP A 3 -8.41 2.37 -6.54
CA ASP A 3 -8.01 3.31 -5.49
C ASP A 3 -8.14 4.78 -5.96
N PHE A 4 -7.74 5.08 -7.18
CA PHE A 4 -7.89 6.42 -7.75
C PHE A 4 -9.37 6.85 -7.85
N ILE A 5 -10.23 5.98 -8.37
CA ILE A 5 -11.67 6.26 -8.51
C ILE A 5 -12.28 6.53 -7.13
N ILE A 6 -12.02 5.66 -6.16
CA ILE A 6 -12.63 5.76 -4.84
C ILE A 6 -12.15 7.00 -4.07
N THR A 7 -10.87 7.36 -4.20
CA THR A 7 -10.32 8.56 -3.57
C THR A 7 -10.92 9.85 -4.15
N GLN A 8 -11.25 9.87 -5.43
CA GLN A 8 -11.92 11.03 -6.05
C GLN A 8 -13.36 11.21 -5.55
N ILE A 9 -14.08 10.11 -5.36
CA ILE A 9 -15.52 10.13 -5.08
C ILE A 9 -15.77 10.18 -3.56
N ILE A 10 -15.16 9.26 -2.81
CA ILE A 10 -15.51 9.05 -1.41
C ILE A 10 -14.82 10.07 -0.50
N PHE A 11 -13.55 10.37 -0.70
CA PHE A 11 -12.85 11.27 0.21
C PHE A 11 -13.44 12.69 0.20
N LYS A 12 -13.90 13.19 -0.94
CA LYS A 12 -14.59 14.48 -0.99
C LYS A 12 -15.86 14.51 -0.13
N LYS A 13 -16.54 13.35 0.02
CA LYS A 13 -17.77 13.23 0.81
C LYS A 13 -17.49 12.90 2.28
N MET A 14 -16.46 12.11 2.56
CA MET A 14 -16.17 11.61 3.91
C MET A 14 -15.38 12.58 4.79
N ILE A 15 -14.56 13.46 4.21
CA ILE A 15 -13.80 14.46 4.99
C ILE A 15 -14.73 15.38 5.79
N PRO A 16 -15.80 15.98 5.20
CA PRO A 16 -16.74 16.79 5.99
C PRO A 16 -17.39 16.00 7.12
N VAL A 17 -17.69 14.72 6.91
CA VAL A 17 -18.30 13.86 7.93
C VAL A 17 -17.31 13.62 9.08
N GLY A 18 -16.04 13.36 8.77
CA GLY A 18 -15.00 13.20 9.79
C GLY A 18 -14.76 14.46 10.60
N HIS A 19 -14.80 15.65 9.98
CA HIS A 19 -14.62 16.94 10.64
C HIS A 19 -15.81 17.39 11.48
N GLN A 20 -17.01 16.93 11.15
CA GLN A 20 -18.24 17.21 11.92
C GLN A 20 -18.44 16.29 13.12
N SER A 21 -17.72 15.21 13.16
CA SER A 21 -17.78 14.23 14.23
C SER A 21 -16.70 14.52 15.28
N ASP A 22 -17.06 14.65 16.54
CA ASP A 22 -16.12 14.71 17.67
C ASP A 22 -15.41 13.37 17.92
N LYS A 23 -15.71 12.36 17.10
CA LYS A 23 -15.19 11.00 17.25
C LYS A 23 -14.00 10.75 16.35
N VAL A 24 -13.03 10.03 16.90
CA VAL A 24 -11.68 9.87 16.31
C VAL A 24 -11.50 8.51 15.62
N THR A 25 -12.44 7.56 15.77
CA THR A 25 -12.26 6.22 15.22
C THR A 25 -13.12 6.01 13.96
N TYR A 26 -12.61 5.24 13.01
CA TYR A 26 -13.35 4.86 11.80
C TYR A 26 -14.71 4.23 12.13
N ALA A 27 -14.74 3.30 13.10
CA ALA A 27 -15.95 2.63 13.53
C ALA A 27 -17.01 3.60 14.10
N SER A 28 -16.57 4.59 14.90
CA SER A 28 -17.49 5.56 15.49
C SER A 28 -18.06 6.53 14.45
N ILE A 29 -17.25 6.95 13.48
CA ILE A 29 -17.70 7.85 12.40
C ILE A 29 -18.76 7.16 11.52
N ILE A 30 -18.55 5.90 11.15
CA ILE A 30 -19.54 5.14 10.35
C ILE A 30 -20.79 4.83 11.17
N GLY A 31 -20.62 4.49 12.45
CA GLY A 31 -21.77 4.23 13.35
C GLY A 31 -22.66 5.46 13.55
N ASP A 32 -22.07 6.65 13.66
CA ASP A 32 -22.82 7.91 13.74
C ASP A 32 -23.53 8.22 12.42
N TRP A 33 -22.87 7.98 11.31
CA TRP A 33 -23.48 8.13 9.98
C TRP A 33 -24.69 7.20 9.82
N CYS A 34 -24.57 5.95 10.27
CA CYS A 34 -25.68 4.97 10.29
C CYS A 34 -26.67 5.20 11.42
N ARG A 35 -26.40 6.11 12.38
CA ARG A 35 -27.20 6.35 13.60
C ARG A 35 -27.50 5.07 14.38
N ASN A 36 -26.55 4.14 14.42
CA ASN A 36 -26.75 2.82 15.05
C ASN A 36 -25.47 2.37 15.79
N ILE A 37 -25.59 2.23 17.11
CA ILE A 37 -24.48 1.80 17.99
C ILE A 37 -24.05 0.34 17.71
N HIS A 38 -24.95 -0.51 17.24
CA HIS A 38 -24.61 -1.90 16.90
C HIS A 38 -23.67 -1.95 15.68
N VAL A 39 -23.85 -1.05 14.70
CA VAL A 39 -22.94 -0.87 13.56
C VAL A 39 -21.57 -0.45 14.05
N THR A 40 -21.46 0.51 14.96
CA THR A 40 -20.20 0.91 15.58
C THR A 40 -19.47 -0.27 16.22
N LYS A 41 -20.16 -1.04 17.06
CA LYS A 41 -19.58 -2.20 17.75
C LYS A 41 -19.12 -3.27 16.76
N PHE A 42 -19.95 -3.58 15.78
CA PHE A 42 -19.62 -4.58 14.75
C PHE A 42 -18.37 -4.19 13.96
N ILE A 43 -18.29 -2.94 13.45
CA ILE A 43 -17.14 -2.45 12.73
C ILE A 43 -15.89 -2.40 13.61
N ALA A 44 -16.03 -2.03 14.89
CA ALA A 44 -14.90 -1.99 15.81
C ALA A 44 -14.31 -3.39 16.04
N VAL A 45 -15.15 -4.39 16.26
CA VAL A 45 -14.71 -5.79 16.43
C VAL A 45 -14.05 -6.33 15.16
N LEU A 46 -14.66 -6.14 14.00
CA LEU A 46 -14.06 -6.53 12.73
C LEU A 46 -12.72 -5.84 12.49
N SER A 47 -12.66 -4.53 12.70
CA SER A 47 -11.43 -3.75 12.54
C SER A 47 -10.32 -4.25 13.46
N PHE A 48 -10.65 -4.59 14.70
CA PHE A 48 -9.69 -5.14 15.66
C PHE A 48 -9.06 -6.45 15.16
N PHE A 49 -9.88 -7.40 14.74
CA PHE A 49 -9.38 -8.67 14.22
C PHE A 49 -8.53 -8.51 12.96
N PHE A 50 -9.00 -7.74 11.99
CA PHE A 50 -8.23 -7.52 10.75
C PHE A 50 -6.94 -6.76 10.98
N LEU A 51 -6.91 -5.80 11.91
CA LEU A 51 -5.69 -5.08 12.26
C LEU A 51 -4.67 -5.96 12.99
N ILE A 52 -5.11 -6.91 13.83
CA ILE A 52 -4.20 -7.89 14.44
C ILE A 52 -3.56 -8.77 13.37
N ILE A 53 -4.37 -9.32 12.46
CA ILE A 53 -3.86 -10.16 11.35
C ILE A 53 -2.87 -9.36 10.49
N TYR A 54 -3.23 -8.11 10.17
CA TYR A 54 -2.36 -7.22 9.40
C TYR A 54 -1.03 -6.95 10.12
N ALA A 55 -1.07 -6.61 11.41
CA ALA A 55 0.12 -6.36 12.21
C ALA A 55 1.00 -7.62 12.32
N SER A 56 0.40 -8.80 12.52
CA SER A 56 1.13 -10.07 12.56
C SER A 56 1.87 -10.35 11.26
N ALA A 57 1.26 -10.08 10.11
CA ALA A 57 1.90 -10.21 8.81
C ALA A 57 3.09 -9.25 8.65
N GLN A 58 2.97 -8.00 9.13
CA GLN A 58 4.06 -7.01 9.09
C GLN A 58 5.24 -7.43 10.00
N PHE A 59 4.96 -7.93 11.21
CA PHE A 59 6.01 -8.44 12.09
C PHE A 59 6.70 -9.69 11.50
N ALA A 60 5.96 -10.58 10.88
CA ALA A 60 6.54 -11.73 10.19
C ALA A 60 7.44 -11.31 9.01
N ALA A 61 7.03 -10.29 8.24
CA ALA A 61 7.85 -9.73 7.17
C ALA A 61 9.15 -9.11 7.73
N SER A 62 9.06 -8.33 8.81
CA SER A 62 10.22 -7.76 9.51
C SER A 62 11.18 -8.86 10.00
N GLY A 63 10.66 -9.92 10.65
CA GLY A 63 11.46 -11.05 11.09
C GLY A 63 12.20 -11.76 9.96
N LYS A 64 11.52 -12.00 8.82
CA LYS A 64 12.14 -12.59 7.63
C LYS A 64 13.22 -11.69 7.03
N THR A 65 12.98 -10.40 6.95
CA THR A 65 13.94 -9.43 6.40
C THR A 65 15.22 -9.40 7.24
N LEU A 66 15.09 -9.29 8.56
CA LEU A 66 16.26 -9.28 9.46
C LEU A 66 17.00 -10.62 9.49
N MET A 67 16.29 -11.74 9.36
CA MET A 67 16.90 -13.06 9.21
C MET A 67 17.77 -13.14 7.95
N VAL A 68 17.30 -12.60 6.81
CA VAL A 68 18.05 -12.66 5.55
C VAL A 68 19.23 -11.68 5.53
N ILE A 69 19.06 -10.47 6.08
CA ILE A 69 20.08 -9.41 5.99
C ILE A 69 21.14 -9.53 7.09
N MET A 70 20.71 -9.89 8.31
CA MET A 70 21.55 -9.85 9.51
C MET A 70 21.87 -11.25 10.06
N ASP A 71 21.38 -12.30 9.40
CA ASP A 71 21.50 -13.69 9.88
C ASP A 71 20.97 -13.89 11.31
N TRP A 72 19.93 -13.12 11.67
CA TRP A 72 19.30 -13.23 12.97
C TRP A 72 18.25 -14.33 13.00
N GLN A 73 17.98 -14.87 14.21
CA GLN A 73 16.83 -15.75 14.38
C GLN A 73 15.52 -15.01 14.08
N PHE A 74 14.59 -15.68 13.43
CA PHE A 74 13.31 -15.11 13.03
C PHE A 74 12.57 -14.37 14.15
N TYR A 75 12.50 -14.98 15.34
CA TYR A 75 11.82 -14.36 16.49
C TYR A 75 12.54 -13.13 17.04
N SER A 76 13.86 -13.09 16.98
CA SER A 76 14.64 -11.92 17.39
C SER A 76 14.33 -10.72 16.51
N GLY A 77 14.20 -10.93 15.20
CA GLY A 77 13.80 -9.90 14.25
C GLY A 77 12.39 -9.35 14.52
N ILE A 78 11.45 -10.23 14.85
CA ILE A 78 10.08 -9.83 15.23
C ILE A 78 10.10 -8.98 16.50
N LEU A 79 10.82 -9.41 17.53
CA LEU A 79 10.90 -8.72 18.82
C LEU A 79 11.49 -7.31 18.67
N VAL A 80 12.62 -7.20 17.98
CA VAL A 80 13.28 -5.89 17.76
C VAL A 80 12.39 -4.96 16.95
N GLY A 81 11.82 -5.45 15.84
CA GLY A 81 10.87 -4.67 15.03
C GLY A 81 9.66 -4.23 15.85
N GLY A 82 9.08 -5.14 16.64
CA GLY A 82 7.94 -4.84 17.51
C GLY A 82 8.26 -3.79 18.58
N ILE A 83 9.40 -3.91 19.26
CA ILE A 83 9.83 -2.93 20.27
C ILE A 83 9.99 -1.55 19.65
N ILE A 84 10.65 -1.45 18.49
CA ILE A 84 10.83 -0.17 17.79
C ILE A 84 9.48 0.46 17.44
N VAL A 85 8.54 -0.32 16.90
CA VAL A 85 7.19 0.16 16.55
C VAL A 85 6.45 0.65 17.78
N ILE A 86 6.48 -0.09 18.88
CA ILE A 86 5.83 0.30 20.15
C ILE A 86 6.44 1.60 20.67
N LEU A 87 7.76 1.70 20.73
CA LEU A 87 8.43 2.89 21.26
C LEU A 87 8.06 4.16 20.50
N TYR A 88 8.19 4.18 19.15
CA TYR A 88 7.86 5.39 18.43
C TYR A 88 6.36 5.70 18.43
N SER A 89 5.52 4.68 18.50
CA SER A 89 4.06 4.86 18.54
C SER A 89 3.60 5.45 19.89
N LEU A 90 4.21 5.03 21.00
CA LEU A 90 3.93 5.57 22.33
C LEU A 90 4.35 7.03 22.47
N VAL A 91 5.51 7.39 21.91
CA VAL A 91 6.04 8.76 22.04
C VAL A 91 5.37 9.74 21.10
N GLY A 92 5.09 9.35 19.87
CA GLY A 92 4.66 10.28 18.83
C GLY A 92 3.25 10.07 18.27
N GLY A 93 2.57 8.99 18.68
CA GLY A 93 1.20 8.68 18.23
C GLY A 93 1.05 8.64 16.70
N ILE A 94 -0.09 9.12 16.20
CA ILE A 94 -0.40 9.13 14.76
C ILE A 94 0.56 10.01 13.94
N ARG A 95 1.09 11.08 14.52
CA ARG A 95 2.04 11.95 13.81
C ARG A 95 3.35 11.23 13.53
N ALA A 96 3.90 10.53 14.53
CA ALA A 96 5.11 9.74 14.33
C ALA A 96 4.89 8.64 13.28
N SER A 97 3.75 7.93 13.33
CA SER A 97 3.40 6.92 12.34
C SER A 97 3.37 7.50 10.92
N ILE A 98 2.77 8.67 10.71
CA ILE A 98 2.73 9.31 9.38
C ILE A 98 4.14 9.70 8.90
N TRP A 99 4.98 10.25 9.78
CA TRP A 99 6.35 10.63 9.42
C TRP A 99 7.25 9.44 9.13
N THR A 100 7.13 8.37 9.92
CA THR A 100 7.88 7.14 9.67
C THR A 100 7.47 6.48 8.36
N ASP A 101 6.18 6.44 8.04
CA ASP A 101 5.69 5.90 6.76
C ASP A 101 6.17 6.75 5.57
N ALA A 102 6.20 8.07 5.71
CA ALA A 102 6.72 8.96 4.67
C ALA A 102 8.23 8.73 4.44
N ALA A 103 9.01 8.61 5.51
CA ALA A 103 10.43 8.30 5.43
C ALA A 103 10.67 6.91 4.80
N GLN A 104 9.93 5.90 5.24
CA GLN A 104 10.01 4.54 4.68
C GLN A 104 9.66 4.51 3.20
N SER A 105 8.61 5.21 2.77
CA SER A 105 8.23 5.26 1.35
C SER A 105 9.32 5.91 0.49
N LEU A 106 9.98 6.95 0.99
CA LEU A 106 11.12 7.57 0.29
C LEU A 106 12.29 6.58 0.16
N VAL A 107 12.65 5.90 1.24
CA VAL A 107 13.71 4.87 1.22
C VAL A 107 13.36 3.75 0.25
N MET A 108 12.10 3.28 0.24
CA MET A 108 11.64 2.24 -0.68
C MET A 108 11.74 2.68 -2.16
N ILE A 109 11.37 3.91 -2.49
CA ILE A 109 11.49 4.44 -3.86
C ILE A 109 12.96 4.49 -4.29
N ILE A 110 13.84 5.00 -3.43
CA ILE A 110 15.27 5.07 -3.72
C ILE A 110 15.86 3.66 -3.89
N ALA A 111 15.57 2.74 -2.97
CA ALA A 111 16.06 1.37 -3.03
C ALA A 111 15.60 0.64 -4.30
N MET A 112 14.33 0.78 -4.67
CA MET A 112 13.80 0.21 -5.91
C MET A 112 14.43 0.83 -7.16
N GLY A 113 14.69 2.14 -7.13
CA GLY A 113 15.40 2.81 -8.22
C GLY A 113 16.83 2.30 -8.38
N ILE A 114 17.57 2.16 -7.28
CA ILE A 114 18.93 1.60 -7.29
C ILE A 114 18.92 0.16 -7.82
N LEU A 115 17.99 -0.67 -7.33
CA LEU A 115 17.84 -2.05 -7.77
C LEU A 115 17.51 -2.14 -9.26
N ALA A 116 16.63 -1.29 -9.77
CA ALA A 116 16.29 -1.21 -11.19
C ALA A 116 17.50 -0.82 -12.04
N CYS A 117 18.25 0.21 -11.61
CA CYS A 117 19.48 0.64 -12.29
C CYS A 117 20.53 -0.47 -12.32
N PHE A 118 20.76 -1.13 -11.17
CA PHE A 118 21.69 -2.24 -11.07
C PHE A 118 21.31 -3.39 -12.00
N ALA A 119 20.05 -3.80 -12.00
CA ALA A 119 19.56 -4.86 -12.87
C ALA A 119 19.71 -4.52 -14.37
N ILE A 120 19.48 -3.27 -14.77
CA ILE A 120 19.69 -2.82 -16.17
C ILE A 120 21.17 -2.92 -16.55
N VAL A 121 22.07 -2.50 -15.69
CA VAL A 121 23.52 -2.54 -15.95
C VAL A 121 24.01 -3.98 -16.07
N GLU A 122 23.60 -4.85 -15.14
CA GLU A 122 23.99 -6.26 -15.12
C GLU A 122 23.53 -7.00 -16.38
N MET A 123 22.38 -6.65 -16.92
CA MET A 123 21.83 -7.24 -18.14
C MET A 123 22.42 -6.66 -19.46
N GLY A 124 23.45 -5.82 -19.36
CA GLY A 124 24.10 -5.22 -20.55
C GLY A 124 23.38 -4.02 -21.16
N GLY A 125 22.52 -3.35 -20.36
CA GLY A 125 21.84 -2.12 -20.72
C GLY A 125 20.48 -2.33 -21.40
N VAL A 126 19.79 -1.22 -21.62
CA VAL A 126 18.41 -1.21 -22.13
C VAL A 126 18.27 -1.90 -23.51
N SER A 127 19.24 -1.74 -24.39
CA SER A 127 19.19 -2.34 -25.74
C SER A 127 19.26 -3.87 -25.68
N SER A 128 20.08 -4.43 -24.80
CA SER A 128 20.17 -5.88 -24.56
C SER A 128 18.85 -6.42 -24.01
N ILE A 129 18.26 -5.72 -23.04
CA ILE A 129 16.98 -6.09 -22.43
C ILE A 129 15.86 -6.14 -23.48
N ILE A 130 15.73 -5.09 -24.31
CA ILE A 130 14.69 -5.03 -25.35
C ILE A 130 14.88 -6.18 -26.35
N LYS A 131 16.13 -6.47 -26.73
CA LYS A 131 16.43 -7.59 -27.65
C LYS A 131 16.03 -8.93 -27.04
N THR A 132 16.33 -9.15 -25.76
CA THR A 132 15.96 -10.38 -25.05
C THR A 132 14.44 -10.50 -24.91
N TRP A 133 13.73 -9.43 -24.55
CA TRP A 133 12.26 -9.44 -24.50
C TRP A 133 11.60 -9.72 -25.84
N SER A 134 12.16 -9.15 -26.92
CA SER A 134 11.64 -9.39 -28.27
C SER A 134 11.87 -10.83 -28.77
N ALA A 135 12.86 -11.51 -28.20
CA ALA A 135 13.16 -12.92 -28.54
C ALA A 135 12.28 -13.91 -27.75
N LEU A 136 11.59 -13.47 -26.71
CA LEU A 136 10.67 -14.31 -25.92
C LEU A 136 9.27 -14.27 -26.53
N ASP A 137 8.84 -15.36 -27.14
CA ASP A 137 7.51 -15.47 -27.74
C ASP A 137 6.39 -15.20 -26.71
N GLY A 138 5.54 -14.24 -27.03
CA GLY A 138 4.39 -13.89 -26.20
C GLY A 138 4.67 -13.07 -24.94
N TYR A 139 5.92 -12.82 -24.58
CA TYR A 139 6.27 -12.12 -23.35
C TYR A 139 5.74 -10.68 -23.28
N LEU A 140 5.72 -9.97 -24.41
CA LEU A 140 5.19 -8.62 -24.50
C LEU A 140 3.69 -8.57 -24.86
N ASN A 141 3.05 -9.73 -25.00
CA ASN A 141 1.62 -9.78 -25.29
C ASN A 141 0.83 -9.37 -24.05
N PHE A 142 0.09 -8.27 -24.15
CA PHE A 142 -0.73 -7.76 -23.06
C PHE A 142 -1.89 -8.69 -22.70
N PHE A 143 -2.31 -9.53 -23.64
CA PHE A 143 -3.33 -10.55 -23.43
C PHE A 143 -2.72 -11.92 -23.72
N ASP A 144 -2.78 -12.80 -22.73
CA ASP A 144 -2.44 -14.19 -22.93
C ASP A 144 -3.46 -14.85 -23.88
N PRO A 145 -3.05 -15.31 -25.06
CA PRO A 145 -3.96 -15.91 -26.03
C PRO A 145 -4.60 -17.21 -25.53
N THR A 146 -4.08 -17.80 -24.46
CA THR A 146 -4.64 -19.02 -23.84
C THR A 146 -5.86 -18.71 -22.99
N HIS A 147 -6.06 -17.47 -22.57
CA HIS A 147 -7.18 -17.04 -21.73
C HIS A 147 -8.28 -16.37 -22.58
N SER A 148 -9.51 -16.73 -22.31
CA SER A 148 -10.66 -16.10 -22.96
C SER A 148 -10.82 -14.63 -22.56
N ILE A 149 -11.37 -13.80 -23.47
CA ILE A 149 -11.64 -12.37 -23.20
C ILE A 149 -12.45 -12.17 -21.90
N PRO A 150 -13.50 -12.97 -21.59
CA PRO A 150 -14.23 -12.86 -20.34
C PRO A 150 -13.33 -13.05 -19.11
N TYR A 151 -12.37 -13.96 -19.14
CA TYR A 151 -11.43 -14.17 -18.04
C TYR A 151 -10.54 -12.94 -17.81
N ALA A 152 -9.99 -12.35 -18.89
CA ALA A 152 -9.19 -11.15 -18.80
C ALA A 152 -9.98 -9.96 -18.22
N LEU A 153 -11.23 -9.78 -18.66
CA LEU A 153 -12.12 -8.75 -18.13
C LEU A 153 -12.46 -8.99 -16.66
N PHE A 154 -12.75 -10.21 -16.26
CA PHE A 154 -13.04 -10.56 -14.87
C PHE A 154 -11.82 -10.31 -13.98
N SER A 155 -10.62 -10.68 -14.43
CA SER A 155 -9.36 -10.40 -13.74
C SER A 155 -9.14 -8.90 -13.56
N ALA A 156 -9.30 -8.11 -14.63
CA ALA A 156 -9.16 -6.66 -14.58
C ALA A 156 -10.16 -6.02 -13.61
N LEU A 157 -11.42 -6.44 -13.64
CA LEU A 157 -12.46 -5.98 -12.71
C LEU A 157 -12.14 -6.34 -11.26
N SER A 158 -11.60 -7.53 -11.02
CA SER A 158 -11.16 -7.97 -9.68
C SER A 158 -10.07 -7.08 -9.12
N TRP A 159 -9.08 -6.69 -9.93
CA TRP A 159 -8.04 -5.75 -9.53
C TRP A 159 -8.57 -4.34 -9.27
N ILE A 160 -9.53 -3.86 -10.06
CA ILE A 160 -10.21 -2.58 -9.81
C ILE A 160 -10.98 -2.66 -8.49
N ALA A 161 -11.73 -3.73 -8.27
CA ALA A 161 -12.47 -3.95 -7.02
C ALA A 161 -11.52 -3.99 -5.80
N ALA A 162 -10.39 -4.69 -5.90
CA ALA A 162 -9.36 -4.71 -4.85
C ALA A 162 -8.86 -3.29 -4.48
N GLY A 163 -8.71 -2.40 -5.47
CA GLY A 163 -8.37 -1.00 -5.22
C GLY A 163 -9.49 -0.22 -4.52
N ILE A 164 -10.75 -0.52 -4.80
CA ILE A 164 -11.89 0.11 -4.14
C ILE A 164 -11.95 -0.22 -2.64
N PHE A 165 -11.52 -1.41 -2.24
CA PHE A 165 -11.48 -1.83 -0.82
C PHE A 165 -10.50 -1.04 0.06
N VAL A 166 -9.70 -0.15 -0.48
CA VAL A 166 -8.84 0.77 0.32
C VAL A 166 -9.67 1.56 1.33
N VAL A 167 -10.90 1.95 0.98
CA VAL A 167 -11.82 2.67 1.88
C VAL A 167 -12.24 1.84 3.09
N ALA A 168 -12.23 0.52 2.97
CA ALA A 168 -12.57 -0.38 4.08
C ALA A 168 -11.40 -0.57 5.06
N LYS A 169 -10.23 0.02 4.81
CA LYS A 169 -9.05 -0.10 5.69
C LYS A 169 -9.05 0.99 6.76
N PRO A 170 -9.35 0.68 8.04
CA PRO A 170 -9.49 1.68 9.11
C PRO A 170 -8.24 2.53 9.31
N HIS A 171 -7.05 1.91 9.23
CA HIS A 171 -5.76 2.57 9.42
C HIS A 171 -5.41 3.56 8.30
N ILE A 172 -5.97 3.39 7.12
CA ILE A 172 -5.83 4.34 6.02
C ILE A 172 -6.85 5.47 6.19
N MET A 173 -8.11 5.13 6.45
CA MET A 173 -9.18 6.11 6.55
C MET A 173 -8.98 7.12 7.67
N ILE A 174 -8.44 6.71 8.83
CA ILE A 174 -8.17 7.62 9.94
C ILE A 174 -7.16 8.73 9.58
N ARG A 175 -6.23 8.44 8.67
CA ARG A 175 -5.25 9.43 8.18
C ARG A 175 -5.91 10.48 7.28
N PHE A 176 -6.92 10.09 6.50
CA PHE A 176 -7.68 11.04 5.68
C PHE A 176 -8.58 11.94 6.54
N PHE A 177 -9.14 11.43 7.63
CA PHE A 177 -9.89 12.26 8.58
C PHE A 177 -9.00 13.28 9.30
N ALA A 178 -7.71 13.01 9.44
CA ALA A 178 -6.74 13.92 10.03
C ALA A 178 -6.29 15.06 9.09
N VAL A 179 -6.71 15.06 7.82
CA VAL A 179 -6.36 16.11 6.85
C VAL A 179 -7.12 17.40 7.17
N LYS A 180 -6.39 18.52 7.27
CA LYS A 180 -6.91 19.79 7.74
C LYS A 180 -7.96 20.42 6.82
N ASP A 181 -7.74 20.40 5.51
CA ASP A 181 -8.59 21.08 4.53
C ASP A 181 -8.53 20.41 3.14
N LYS A 182 -9.40 20.86 2.22
CA LYS A 182 -9.47 20.33 0.85
C LYS A 182 -8.19 20.56 0.04
N ASN A 183 -7.47 21.66 0.28
CA ASN A 183 -6.25 21.98 -0.43
C ASN A 183 -5.10 21.06 0.03
N ALA A 184 -4.99 20.84 1.35
CA ALA A 184 -4.06 19.88 1.91
C ALA A 184 -4.32 18.45 1.40
N LEU A 185 -5.60 18.05 1.29
CA LEU A 185 -5.98 16.78 0.68
C LEU A 185 -5.52 16.66 -0.76
N GLN A 186 -5.74 17.69 -1.58
CA GLN A 186 -5.36 17.65 -2.98
C GLN A 186 -3.84 17.53 -3.16
N LYS A 187 -3.06 18.27 -2.36
CA LYS A 187 -1.59 18.18 -2.35
C LYS A 187 -1.13 16.79 -1.90
N SER A 188 -1.65 16.29 -0.78
CA SER A 188 -1.31 14.95 -0.27
C SER A 188 -1.62 13.86 -1.28
N ARG A 189 -2.74 13.96 -1.98
CA ARG A 189 -3.13 13.03 -3.03
C ARG A 189 -2.16 13.06 -4.21
N THR A 190 -1.74 14.25 -4.65
CA THR A 190 -0.76 14.39 -5.73
C THR A 190 0.56 13.70 -5.35
N TYR A 191 1.10 13.99 -4.16
CA TYR A 191 2.32 13.34 -3.67
C TYR A 191 2.17 11.82 -3.57
N TYR A 192 1.03 11.35 -3.05
CA TYR A 192 0.75 9.92 -2.93
C TYR A 192 0.78 9.23 -4.31
N TYR A 193 0.04 9.73 -5.29
CA TYR A 193 0.00 9.11 -6.62
C TYR A 193 1.32 9.24 -7.38
N THR A 194 2.04 10.34 -7.23
CA THR A 194 3.36 10.49 -7.83
C THR A 194 4.33 9.45 -7.26
N GLY A 195 4.41 9.33 -5.94
CA GLY A 195 5.23 8.31 -5.28
C GLY A 195 4.82 6.89 -5.65
N PHE A 196 3.51 6.63 -5.71
CA PHE A 196 2.95 5.35 -6.10
C PHE A 196 3.34 4.95 -7.53
N ILE A 197 3.20 5.86 -8.49
CA ILE A 197 3.54 5.60 -9.90
C ILE A 197 5.05 5.33 -10.04
N ILE A 198 5.89 6.11 -9.37
CA ILE A 198 7.35 5.94 -9.42
C ILE A 198 7.73 4.59 -8.81
N PHE A 199 7.24 4.27 -7.61
CA PHE A 199 7.56 3.02 -6.91
C PHE A 199 7.11 1.79 -7.71
N TYR A 200 5.85 1.78 -8.14
CA TYR A 200 5.33 0.63 -8.91
C TYR A 200 5.90 0.55 -10.33
N GLY A 201 6.30 1.67 -10.91
CA GLY A 201 7.04 1.68 -12.16
C GLY A 201 8.38 0.95 -12.04
N PHE A 202 9.17 1.26 -11.01
CA PHE A 202 10.41 0.54 -10.73
C PHE A 202 10.16 -0.92 -10.32
N ALA A 203 9.16 -1.19 -9.49
CA ALA A 203 8.82 -2.54 -9.08
C ALA A 203 8.41 -3.43 -10.27
N PHE A 204 7.61 -2.88 -11.18
CA PHE A 204 7.22 -3.57 -12.41
C PHE A 204 8.42 -3.84 -13.32
N LEU A 205 9.31 -2.86 -13.46
CA LEU A 205 10.52 -3.01 -14.25
C LEU A 205 11.43 -4.10 -13.66
N VAL A 206 11.68 -4.07 -12.35
CA VAL A 206 12.47 -5.12 -11.66
C VAL A 206 11.83 -6.49 -11.82
N TRP A 207 10.50 -6.57 -11.69
CA TRP A 207 9.77 -7.81 -11.91
C TRP A 207 9.94 -8.34 -13.34
N MET A 208 9.79 -7.49 -14.35
CA MET A 208 10.04 -7.89 -15.75
C MET A 208 11.48 -8.36 -15.99
N LEU A 209 12.45 -7.71 -15.35
CA LEU A 209 13.85 -8.10 -15.48
C LEU A 209 14.14 -9.44 -14.78
N SER A 210 13.50 -9.71 -13.64
CA SER A 210 13.71 -10.95 -12.86
C SER A 210 13.26 -12.23 -13.58
N ILE A 211 12.41 -12.12 -14.61
CA ILE A 211 11.97 -13.27 -15.40
C ILE A 211 13.04 -13.71 -16.42
N ILE A 212 13.95 -12.80 -16.77
CA ILE A 212 14.98 -13.02 -17.79
C ILE A 212 16.31 -13.42 -17.14
N TYR A 213 16.50 -13.03 -15.87
CA TYR A 213 17.69 -13.34 -15.08
C TYR A 213 17.62 -14.75 -14.50
#